data_6c293f4e2f83b15ab8f33cbb96fab062
#
_entry.id   6c293f4e2f83b15ab8f33cbb96fab062
#
_cell.length_a   1.000
_cell.length_b   1.000
_cell.length_c   1.000
_cell.angle_alpha   90.00
_cell.angle_beta   90.00
_cell.angle_gamma   90.00
#
_symmetry.space_group_name_H-M   'P 1'
#
loop_
_entity.id
_entity.type
_entity.pdbx_description
1 polymer ?
#
loop_
_entity_poly.entity_id
_entity_poly.type
_entity_poly.pdbx_seq_one_letter_code
_entity_poly.pdbx_strand_id
1 'polypeptide(L)'
;VWRTILEYVWDISNCNTHFKQVVHDYSTTGLGYFYVYVDPESDYGRGDVKITSINPFRVYVDPASRDRFYADASHILLSTILSRSQILGLYPQLEEIIDNIDSSTDEEDYPSSTKKNSSSSFTPDVVKDYDRGGYEKYGIVERFEKIKVPYYRLFNKETQEEKIVDLESFNNILSENSHLIESGLVEAVEVLQTRIRHVATVGQVLLYEQVLNTDVYPIVPVPNIW
;
A
#
# COMPACT_ATOMS: atom_id res chain seq x y z
N VAL A 1 15.18 19.88 -13.70
CA VAL A 1 15.20 19.18 -12.38
C VAL A 1 14.30 17.94 -12.41
N TRP A 2 12.98 18.05 -12.67
CA TRP A 2 12.07 16.91 -12.64
C TRP A 2 12.42 15.81 -13.64
N ARG A 3 12.81 16.17 -14.86
CA ARG A 3 13.23 15.21 -15.88
C ARG A 3 14.41 14.36 -15.42
N THR A 4 15.42 14.98 -14.83
CA THR A 4 16.62 14.29 -14.34
C THR A 4 16.29 13.31 -13.19
N ILE A 5 15.35 13.71 -12.30
CA ILE A 5 14.87 12.83 -11.23
C ILE A 5 14.13 11.61 -11.81
N LEU A 6 13.25 11.83 -12.79
CA LEU A 6 12.53 10.73 -13.43
C LEU A 6 13.48 9.78 -14.19
N GLU A 7 14.47 10.32 -14.91
CA GLU A 7 15.49 9.52 -15.58
C GLU A 7 16.31 8.69 -14.58
N TYR A 8 16.70 9.27 -13.44
CA TYR A 8 17.38 8.57 -12.36
C TYR A 8 16.53 7.41 -11.80
N VAL A 9 15.29 7.68 -11.41
CA VAL A 9 14.38 6.64 -10.88
C VAL A 9 14.14 5.54 -11.91
N TRP A 10 14.01 5.90 -13.19
CA TRP A 10 13.85 4.96 -14.29
C TRP A 10 15.03 4.02 -14.41
N ASP A 11 16.25 4.54 -14.36
CA ASP A 11 17.48 3.79 -14.51
C ASP A 11 17.77 2.90 -13.29
N ILE A 12 17.66 3.44 -12.07
CA ILE A 12 17.93 2.69 -10.84
C ILE A 12 16.93 1.56 -10.60
N SER A 13 15.70 1.73 -11.10
CA SER A 13 14.65 0.71 -11.03
C SER A 13 14.68 -0.30 -12.19
N ASN A 14 15.63 -0.21 -13.12
CA ASN A 14 15.62 -1.03 -14.34
C ASN A 14 14.26 -1.03 -15.07
N CYS A 15 13.61 0.12 -15.16
CA CYS A 15 12.25 0.26 -15.67
C CYS A 15 12.09 -0.28 -17.10
N ASN A 16 13.12 -0.28 -17.92
CA ASN A 16 13.09 -0.90 -19.26
C ASN A 16 12.73 -2.39 -19.22
N THR A 17 13.21 -3.12 -18.21
CA THR A 17 12.89 -4.54 -18.02
C THR A 17 11.47 -4.70 -17.51
N HIS A 18 11.10 -3.93 -16.50
CA HIS A 18 9.73 -3.93 -15.96
C HIS A 18 8.70 -3.52 -17.01
N PHE A 19 9.02 -2.53 -17.83
CA PHE A 19 8.16 -2.12 -18.95
C PHE A 19 7.90 -3.25 -19.95
N LYS A 20 8.94 -4.00 -20.34
CA LYS A 20 8.77 -5.16 -21.22
C LYS A 20 7.86 -6.22 -20.58
N GLN A 21 8.04 -6.48 -19.29
CA GLN A 21 7.18 -7.41 -18.56
C GLN A 21 5.74 -6.94 -18.52
N VAL A 22 5.49 -5.66 -18.19
CA VAL A 22 4.14 -5.10 -18.16
C VAL A 22 3.47 -5.13 -19.55
N VAL A 23 4.22 -4.86 -20.63
CA VAL A 23 3.72 -4.98 -22.00
C VAL A 23 3.37 -6.42 -22.36
N HIS A 24 4.20 -7.38 -21.93
CA HIS A 24 3.91 -8.80 -22.11
C HIS A 24 2.63 -9.21 -21.35
N ASP A 25 2.53 -8.85 -20.09
CA ASP A 25 1.37 -9.13 -19.24
C ASP A 25 0.10 -8.50 -19.83
N TYR A 26 0.19 -7.24 -20.25
CA TYR A 26 -0.89 -6.55 -20.94
C TYR A 26 -1.33 -7.25 -22.23
N SER A 27 -0.37 -7.69 -23.03
CA SER A 27 -0.68 -8.38 -24.30
C SER A 27 -1.33 -9.74 -24.09
N THR A 28 -1.04 -10.40 -22.96
CA THR A 28 -1.55 -11.74 -22.64
C THR A 28 -2.88 -11.72 -21.90
N THR A 29 -3.01 -10.80 -20.94
CA THR A 29 -4.16 -10.77 -20.01
C THR A 29 -5.10 -9.57 -20.22
N GLY A 30 -4.68 -8.59 -21.02
CA GLY A 30 -5.37 -7.31 -21.17
C GLY A 30 -5.13 -6.33 -20.02
N LEU A 31 -4.30 -6.70 -19.04
CA LEU A 31 -3.98 -5.91 -17.85
C LEU A 31 -2.48 -5.87 -17.61
N GLY A 32 -1.97 -4.74 -17.18
CA GLY A 32 -0.59 -4.56 -16.77
C GLY A 32 -0.50 -3.54 -15.65
N TYR A 33 0.41 -3.76 -14.71
CA TYR A 33 0.55 -2.90 -13.54
C TYR A 33 2.00 -2.58 -13.22
N PHE A 34 2.24 -1.32 -12.87
CA PHE A 34 3.45 -0.89 -12.18
C PHE A 34 3.14 -0.65 -10.70
N TYR A 35 4.14 -0.91 -9.87
CA TYR A 35 4.11 -0.56 -8.45
C TYR A 35 5.22 0.43 -8.16
N VAL A 36 4.84 1.57 -7.60
CA VAL A 36 5.75 2.65 -7.20
C VAL A 36 5.83 2.64 -5.68
N TYR A 37 7.00 2.44 -5.13
CA TYR A 37 7.20 2.38 -3.68
C TYR A 37 8.52 3.01 -3.27
N VAL A 38 8.66 3.29 -1.99
CA VAL A 38 9.92 3.71 -1.39
C VAL A 38 10.57 2.49 -0.75
N ASP A 39 11.78 2.16 -1.19
CA ASP A 39 12.59 1.11 -0.61
C ASP A 39 13.39 1.71 0.57
N PRO A 40 13.05 1.38 1.82
CA PRO A 40 13.65 2.02 2.98
C PRO A 40 15.12 1.62 3.23
N GLU A 41 15.57 0.50 2.64
CA GLU A 41 16.94 0.01 2.81
C GLU A 41 17.94 0.68 1.84
N SER A 42 17.41 1.29 0.78
CA SER A 42 18.23 1.99 -0.20
C SER A 42 18.88 3.25 0.40
N ASP A 43 20.01 3.65 -0.17
CA ASP A 43 20.76 4.86 0.20
C ASP A 43 21.03 4.98 1.72
N TYR A 44 21.55 3.89 2.32
CA TYR A 44 21.89 3.84 3.76
C TYR A 44 20.73 4.21 4.69
N GLY A 45 19.51 3.79 4.35
CA GLY A 45 18.32 4.03 5.15
C GLY A 45 17.63 5.38 4.90
N ARG A 46 18.04 6.15 3.89
CA ARG A 46 17.32 7.36 3.48
C ARG A 46 16.09 7.05 2.65
N GLY A 47 16.09 5.86 2.04
CA GLY A 47 15.05 5.42 1.14
C GLY A 47 15.21 5.97 -0.28
N ASP A 48 14.84 5.16 -1.26
CA ASP A 48 14.83 5.57 -2.66
C ASP A 48 13.53 5.12 -3.32
N VAL A 49 13.05 5.92 -4.29
CA VAL A 49 11.84 5.59 -5.04
C VAL A 49 12.17 4.52 -6.06
N LYS A 50 11.42 3.42 -6.04
CA LYS A 50 11.55 2.32 -7.00
C LYS A 50 10.25 2.04 -7.71
N ILE A 51 10.39 1.53 -8.93
CA ILE A 51 9.28 1.11 -9.79
C ILE A 51 9.51 -0.34 -10.17
N THR A 52 8.50 -1.18 -9.98
CA THR A 52 8.52 -2.60 -10.38
C THR A 52 7.25 -2.99 -11.12
N SER A 53 7.26 -4.11 -11.82
CA SER A 53 6.08 -4.70 -12.42
C SER A 53 5.39 -5.64 -11.44
N ILE A 54 4.06 -5.69 -11.47
CA ILE A 54 3.26 -6.62 -10.67
C ILE A 54 2.51 -7.56 -11.61
N ASN A 55 2.45 -8.83 -11.22
CA ASN A 55 1.60 -9.80 -11.91
C ASN A 55 0.13 -9.41 -11.79
N PRO A 56 -0.61 -9.23 -12.90
CA PRO A 56 -2.00 -8.79 -12.90
C PRO A 56 -2.95 -9.66 -12.06
N PHE A 57 -2.68 -10.95 -11.95
CA PHE A 57 -3.50 -11.88 -11.15
C PHE A 57 -3.36 -11.71 -9.63
N ARG A 58 -2.46 -10.85 -9.19
CA ARG A 58 -2.27 -10.52 -7.77
C ARG A 58 -2.95 -9.21 -7.37
N VAL A 59 -3.49 -8.45 -8.32
CA VAL A 59 -4.11 -7.15 -8.08
C VAL A 59 -5.62 -7.29 -8.15
N TYR A 60 -6.31 -6.89 -7.09
CA TYR A 60 -7.75 -6.91 -6.99
C TYR A 60 -8.24 -5.48 -6.74
N VAL A 61 -8.95 -4.96 -7.72
CA VAL A 61 -9.47 -3.58 -7.68
C VAL A 61 -10.93 -3.60 -7.24
N ASP A 62 -11.37 -2.52 -6.62
CA ASP A 62 -12.77 -2.29 -6.28
C ASP A 62 -13.67 -2.53 -7.51
N PRO A 63 -14.61 -3.49 -7.46
CA PRO A 63 -15.49 -3.79 -8.58
C PRO A 63 -16.41 -2.62 -8.99
N ALA A 64 -16.59 -1.64 -8.11
CA ALA A 64 -17.40 -0.45 -8.38
C ALA A 64 -16.67 0.59 -9.22
N SER A 65 -15.32 0.52 -9.30
CA SER A 65 -14.50 1.46 -10.06
C SER A 65 -14.84 1.42 -11.55
N ARG A 66 -14.92 2.61 -12.16
CA ARG A 66 -15.14 2.82 -13.59
C ARG A 66 -14.03 3.62 -14.25
N ASP A 67 -13.19 4.25 -13.45
CA ASP A 67 -12.05 5.01 -13.96
C ASP A 67 -10.92 4.08 -14.38
N ARG A 68 -10.28 4.40 -15.52
CA ARG A 68 -9.19 3.61 -16.09
C ARG A 68 -7.93 3.60 -15.24
N PHE A 69 -7.75 4.62 -14.41
CA PHE A 69 -6.62 4.78 -13.50
C PHE A 69 -7.01 4.55 -12.04
N TYR A 70 -8.24 4.02 -11.83
CA TYR A 70 -8.78 3.71 -10.50
C TYR A 70 -8.88 4.92 -9.56
N ALA A 71 -9.04 6.13 -10.14
CA ALA A 71 -9.17 7.35 -9.35
C ALA A 71 -10.46 7.35 -8.51
N ASP A 72 -11.49 6.62 -8.91
CA ASP A 72 -12.76 6.44 -8.23
C ASP A 72 -12.81 5.19 -7.32
N ALA A 73 -11.81 4.30 -7.40
CA ALA A 73 -11.76 3.11 -6.57
C ALA A 73 -11.67 3.47 -5.08
N SER A 74 -12.40 2.75 -4.24
CA SER A 74 -12.33 2.90 -2.78
C SER A 74 -11.13 2.16 -2.19
N HIS A 75 -10.74 1.05 -2.81
CA HIS A 75 -9.61 0.23 -2.38
C HIS A 75 -8.98 -0.57 -3.53
N ILE A 76 -7.72 -0.94 -3.34
CA ILE A 76 -7.00 -1.90 -4.17
C ILE A 76 -6.32 -2.89 -3.22
N LEU A 77 -6.40 -4.19 -3.54
CA LEU A 77 -5.69 -5.23 -2.81
C LEU A 77 -4.56 -5.80 -3.67
N LEU A 78 -3.43 -6.05 -3.03
CA LEU A 78 -2.30 -6.75 -3.63
C LEU A 78 -2.02 -8.01 -2.81
N SER A 79 -2.06 -9.18 -3.47
CA SER A 79 -1.73 -10.45 -2.84
C SER A 79 -0.30 -10.86 -3.18
N THR A 80 0.51 -11.13 -2.16
CA THR A 80 1.89 -11.57 -2.31
C THR A 80 2.11 -12.84 -1.49
N ILE A 81 2.87 -13.78 -2.04
CA ILE A 81 3.23 -15.01 -1.32
C ILE A 81 4.70 -14.90 -0.92
N LEU A 82 4.97 -14.95 0.37
CA LEU A 82 6.32 -14.91 0.93
C LEU A 82 6.60 -16.17 1.78
N SER A 83 7.87 -16.55 1.88
CA SER A 83 8.31 -17.56 2.83
C SER A 83 8.41 -16.96 4.24
N ARG A 84 8.39 -17.85 5.27
CA ARG A 84 8.58 -17.42 6.67
C ARG A 84 9.86 -16.60 6.85
N SER A 85 10.95 -17.02 6.25
CA SER A 85 12.24 -16.29 6.34
C SER A 85 12.20 -14.91 5.71
N GLN A 86 11.45 -14.73 4.61
CA GLN A 86 11.27 -13.42 3.98
C GLN A 86 10.42 -12.49 4.86
N ILE A 87 9.35 -13.02 5.47
CA ILE A 87 8.50 -12.23 6.37
C ILE A 87 9.30 -11.80 7.60
N LEU A 88 10.04 -12.72 8.24
CA LEU A 88 10.85 -12.39 9.40
C LEU A 88 12.00 -11.44 9.06
N GLY A 89 12.53 -11.50 7.83
CA GLY A 89 13.51 -10.52 7.35
C GLY A 89 12.94 -9.11 7.24
N LEU A 90 11.66 -8.97 6.85
CA LEU A 90 10.97 -7.68 6.75
C LEU A 90 10.39 -7.21 8.09
N TYR A 91 9.92 -8.14 8.92
CA TYR A 91 9.20 -7.87 10.17
C TYR A 91 9.71 -8.76 11.32
N PRO A 92 10.93 -8.56 11.83
CA PRO A 92 11.55 -9.41 12.86
C PRO A 92 10.71 -9.51 14.15
N GLN A 93 9.96 -8.44 14.47
CA GLN A 93 9.10 -8.35 15.66
C GLN A 93 7.89 -9.29 15.63
N LEU A 94 7.62 -9.95 14.51
CA LEU A 94 6.45 -10.80 14.33
C LEU A 94 6.75 -12.29 14.49
N GLU A 95 7.95 -12.67 14.94
CA GLU A 95 8.37 -14.07 15.05
C GLU A 95 7.39 -14.90 15.90
N GLU A 96 7.08 -14.44 17.12
CA GLU A 96 6.14 -15.13 18.01
C GLU A 96 4.71 -15.20 17.44
N ILE A 97 4.31 -14.20 16.66
CA ILE A 97 2.97 -14.14 16.11
C ILE A 97 2.84 -15.10 14.92
N ILE A 98 3.86 -15.19 14.08
CA ILE A 98 3.88 -16.10 12.92
C ILE A 98 3.87 -17.54 13.38
N ASP A 99 4.62 -17.88 14.44
CA ASP A 99 4.64 -19.22 15.02
C ASP A 99 3.26 -19.62 15.60
N ASN A 100 2.50 -18.66 16.12
CA ASN A 100 1.13 -18.89 16.58
C ASN A 100 0.12 -19.06 15.42
N ILE A 101 0.38 -18.47 14.24
CA ILE A 101 -0.47 -18.68 13.05
C ILE A 101 -0.36 -20.14 12.58
N ASP A 102 0.84 -20.72 12.63
CA ASP A 102 1.04 -22.13 12.27
C ASP A 102 0.35 -23.10 13.23
N SER A 103 0.27 -22.76 14.52
CA SER A 103 -0.37 -23.60 15.53
C SER A 103 -1.90 -23.53 15.52
N SER A 104 -2.47 -22.46 14.99
CA SER A 104 -3.93 -22.26 14.94
C SER A 104 -4.61 -22.82 13.68
N THR A 105 -3.83 -23.27 12.71
CA THR A 105 -4.33 -24.09 11.59
C THR A 105 -4.35 -25.57 11.98
N ASP A 106 -5.01 -25.88 13.12
CA ASP A 106 -5.27 -27.24 13.51
C ASP A 106 -6.02 -27.99 12.42
N GLU A 107 -5.57 -29.22 12.20
CA GLU A 107 -5.83 -30.17 11.15
C GLU A 107 -7.31 -30.54 10.89
N GLU A 108 -8.28 -29.86 11.46
CA GLU A 108 -9.65 -30.35 11.48
C GLU A 108 -10.56 -29.94 10.31
N ASP A 109 -10.17 -29.02 9.42
CA ASP A 109 -11.14 -28.53 8.41
C ASP A 109 -10.65 -28.50 6.94
N TYR A 110 -9.56 -29.18 6.59
CA TYR A 110 -9.23 -29.42 5.20
C TYR A 110 -9.45 -30.88 4.81
N PRO A 111 -10.60 -31.24 4.22
CA PRO A 111 -10.72 -32.51 3.54
C PRO A 111 -9.73 -32.52 2.39
N SER A 112 -8.71 -33.37 2.51
CA SER A 112 -7.81 -33.76 1.44
C SER A 112 -8.61 -34.41 0.30
N SER A 113 -9.27 -33.65 -0.51
CA SER A 113 -9.81 -34.14 -1.79
C SER A 113 -10.20 -32.96 -2.67
N THR A 114 -9.43 -32.78 -3.73
CA THR A 114 -9.95 -32.45 -5.07
C THR A 114 -11.46 -32.19 -5.11
N LYS A 115 -11.91 -31.04 -4.74
CA LYS A 115 -13.17 -30.51 -5.24
C LYS A 115 -12.92 -29.13 -5.85
N LYS A 116 -12.68 -29.16 -7.15
CA LYS A 116 -12.98 -28.07 -8.04
C LYS A 116 -14.45 -27.70 -7.81
N ASN A 117 -14.68 -26.64 -7.07
CA ASN A 117 -15.94 -25.92 -7.15
C ASN A 117 -15.65 -24.44 -7.01
N SER A 118 -15.87 -23.79 -8.12
CA SER A 118 -15.96 -22.37 -8.33
C SER A 118 -16.97 -21.74 -7.37
N SER A 119 -16.47 -21.12 -6.32
CA SER A 119 -17.16 -20.01 -5.70
C SER A 119 -16.11 -19.01 -5.26
N SER A 120 -16.20 -17.84 -5.80
CA SER A 120 -15.33 -16.70 -5.62
C SER A 120 -15.46 -16.12 -4.21
N SER A 121 -14.99 -16.83 -3.21
CA SER A 121 -14.69 -16.25 -1.92
C SER A 121 -13.18 -16.15 -1.81
N PHE A 122 -12.66 -14.94 -1.94
CA PHE A 122 -11.29 -14.62 -1.65
C PHE A 122 -11.09 -14.76 -0.13
N THR A 123 -10.63 -15.90 0.28
CA THR A 123 -9.96 -16.10 1.57
C THR A 123 -8.48 -16.18 1.25
N PRO A 124 -7.65 -15.27 1.75
CA PRO A 124 -6.20 -15.43 1.69
C PRO A 124 -5.83 -16.54 2.66
N ASP A 125 -6.06 -17.77 2.26
CA ASP A 125 -5.65 -18.94 3.03
C ASP A 125 -4.13 -18.98 3.04
N VAL A 126 -3.58 -19.33 4.19
CA VAL A 126 -2.21 -19.81 4.29
C VAL A 126 -2.08 -20.99 3.34
N VAL A 127 -1.57 -20.74 2.15
CA VAL A 127 -1.35 -21.80 1.17
C VAL A 127 -0.14 -22.57 1.64
N LYS A 128 -0.36 -23.64 2.40
CA LYS A 128 0.67 -24.64 2.65
C LYS A 128 0.93 -25.39 1.34
N ASP A 129 1.73 -24.78 0.47
CA ASP A 129 2.16 -25.42 -0.76
C ASP A 129 3.35 -26.33 -0.45
N TYR A 130 3.06 -27.57 -0.06
CA TYR A 130 4.05 -28.60 0.21
C TYR A 130 4.77 -29.12 -1.05
N ASP A 131 4.46 -28.55 -2.22
CA ASP A 131 5.03 -29.01 -3.47
C ASP A 131 6.41 -28.40 -3.72
N ARG A 132 7.43 -29.23 -3.56
CA ARG A 132 8.85 -29.04 -3.90
C ARG A 132 9.72 -28.24 -2.93
N GLY A 133 9.88 -28.69 -1.70
CA GLY A 133 11.03 -28.26 -0.92
C GLY A 133 10.78 -27.91 0.55
N GLY A 134 9.60 -28.15 1.11
CA GLY A 134 9.35 -28.03 2.55
C GLY A 134 9.41 -26.61 3.13
N TYR A 135 9.26 -25.58 2.31
CA TYR A 135 9.21 -24.19 2.76
C TYR A 135 7.77 -23.75 2.91
N GLU A 136 7.43 -23.34 4.12
CA GLU A 136 6.13 -22.75 4.43
C GLU A 136 6.00 -21.39 3.72
N LYS A 137 4.90 -21.22 3.01
CA LYS A 137 4.57 -20.00 2.28
C LYS A 137 3.31 -19.37 2.87
N TYR A 138 3.38 -18.07 3.06
CA TYR A 138 2.31 -17.27 3.64
C TYR A 138 1.76 -16.30 2.61
N GLY A 139 0.43 -16.24 2.49
CA GLY A 139 -0.24 -15.23 1.69
C GLY A 139 -0.34 -13.92 2.45
N ILE A 140 0.35 -12.89 1.97
CA ILE A 140 0.22 -11.53 2.48
C ILE A 140 -0.77 -10.78 1.61
N VAL A 141 -1.70 -10.10 2.24
CA VAL A 141 -2.64 -9.18 1.57
C VAL A 141 -2.31 -7.76 2.00
N GLU A 142 -1.91 -6.97 1.04
CA GLU A 142 -1.75 -5.53 1.19
C GLU A 142 -3.01 -4.83 0.69
N ARG A 143 -3.61 -4.00 1.53
CA ARG A 143 -4.79 -3.21 1.22
C ARG A 143 -4.42 -1.74 1.17
N PHE A 144 -4.68 -1.13 0.05
CA PHE A 144 -4.61 0.31 -0.15
C PHE A 144 -6.04 0.84 -0.21
N GLU A 145 -6.42 1.71 0.70
CA GLU A 145 -7.77 2.28 0.72
C GLU A 145 -7.75 3.79 0.91
N LYS A 146 -8.73 4.46 0.32
CA LYS A 146 -8.90 5.91 0.47
C LYS A 146 -9.62 6.22 1.76
N ILE A 147 -8.96 7.01 2.60
CA ILE A 147 -9.53 7.54 3.84
C ILE A 147 -9.55 9.06 3.82
N LYS A 148 -10.41 9.66 4.64
CA LYS A 148 -10.43 11.10 4.88
C LYS A 148 -9.68 11.39 6.17
N VAL A 149 -8.63 12.21 6.07
CA VAL A 149 -7.79 12.61 7.19
C VAL A 149 -8.00 14.10 7.42
N PRO A 150 -8.24 14.55 8.65
CA PRO A 150 -8.36 15.96 8.96
C PRO A 150 -7.00 16.66 8.91
N TYR A 151 -6.95 17.78 8.22
CA TYR A 151 -5.86 18.74 8.20
C TYR A 151 -6.40 20.09 8.62
N TYR A 152 -5.56 20.93 9.19
CA TYR A 152 -5.91 22.26 9.62
C TYR A 152 -5.19 23.30 8.79
N ARG A 153 -5.96 24.15 8.14
CA ARG A 153 -5.45 25.31 7.43
C ARG A 153 -5.44 26.47 8.40
N LEU A 154 -4.24 26.93 8.74
CA LEU A 154 -4.01 28.10 9.59
C LEU A 154 -3.74 29.30 8.70
N PHE A 155 -4.49 30.35 8.91
CA PHE A 155 -4.33 31.62 8.21
C PHE A 155 -4.00 32.73 9.20
N ASN A 156 -2.83 33.34 9.09
CA ASN A 156 -2.44 34.49 9.88
C ASN A 156 -2.90 35.78 9.21
N LYS A 157 -3.77 36.55 9.86
CA LYS A 157 -4.33 37.79 9.28
C LYS A 157 -3.34 38.94 9.21
N GLU A 158 -2.31 38.94 10.04
CA GLU A 158 -1.27 40.00 10.04
C GLU A 158 -0.24 39.77 8.94
N THR A 159 0.31 38.57 8.86
CA THR A 159 1.36 38.23 7.88
C THR A 159 0.80 37.78 6.54
N GLN A 160 -0.51 37.49 6.47
CA GLN A 160 -1.20 36.88 5.30
C GLN A 160 -0.58 35.53 4.86
N GLU A 161 0.10 34.86 5.80
CA GLU A 161 0.67 33.55 5.54
C GLU A 161 -0.36 32.45 5.80
N GLU A 162 -0.34 31.45 4.93
CA GLU A 162 -1.16 30.26 5.05
C GLU A 162 -0.26 29.03 5.27
N LYS A 163 -0.63 28.19 6.25
CA LYS A 163 0.07 26.95 6.55
C LYS A 163 -0.94 25.84 6.74
N ILE A 164 -0.68 24.69 6.11
CA ILE A 164 -1.47 23.48 6.29
C ILE A 164 -0.69 22.55 7.22
N VAL A 165 -1.32 22.09 8.26
CA VAL A 165 -0.74 21.22 9.29
C VAL A 165 -1.65 20.02 9.54
N ASP A 166 -1.06 18.91 9.98
CA ASP A 166 -1.78 17.73 10.45
C ASP A 166 -2.34 17.97 11.87
N LEU A 167 -3.15 17.04 12.35
CA LEU A 167 -3.80 17.13 13.66
C LEU A 167 -2.78 17.22 14.81
N GLU A 168 -1.66 16.46 14.72
CA GLU A 168 -0.65 16.46 15.78
C GLU A 168 0.07 17.80 15.85
N SER A 169 0.55 18.30 14.71
CA SER A 169 1.16 19.63 14.61
C SER A 169 0.20 20.75 15.02
N PHE A 170 -1.09 20.63 14.67
CA PHE A 170 -2.11 21.58 15.11
C PHE A 170 -2.26 21.59 16.62
N ASN A 171 -2.37 20.43 17.27
CA ASN A 171 -2.47 20.33 18.73
C ASN A 171 -1.24 20.91 19.44
N ASN A 172 -0.03 20.69 18.88
CA ASN A 172 1.19 21.28 19.40
C ASN A 172 1.16 22.82 19.30
N ILE A 173 0.75 23.35 18.14
CA ILE A 173 0.61 24.80 17.94
C ILE A 173 -0.45 25.37 18.87
N LEU A 174 -1.58 24.66 19.06
CA LEU A 174 -2.64 25.09 19.96
C LEU A 174 -2.17 25.16 21.42
N SER A 175 -1.34 24.18 21.86
CA SER A 175 -0.81 24.15 23.22
C SER A 175 0.19 25.29 23.50
N GLU A 176 0.99 25.65 22.49
CA GLU A 176 2.01 26.69 22.61
C GLU A 176 1.46 28.12 22.37
N ASN A 177 0.49 28.26 21.47
CA ASN A 177 0.04 29.54 20.95
C ASN A 177 -1.47 29.71 20.95
N SER A 178 -2.20 29.15 21.94
CA SER A 178 -3.67 29.25 22.06
C SER A 178 -4.17 30.70 21.99
N HIS A 179 -3.42 31.64 22.58
CA HIS A 179 -3.73 33.05 22.62
C HIS A 179 -3.84 33.70 21.22
N LEU A 180 -3.11 33.20 20.20
CA LEU A 180 -3.18 33.71 18.84
C LEU A 180 -4.48 33.31 18.12
N ILE A 181 -5.00 32.14 18.45
CA ILE A 181 -6.28 31.65 17.92
C ILE A 181 -7.43 32.34 18.65
N GLU A 182 -7.37 32.41 19.99
CA GLU A 182 -8.37 33.08 20.82
C GLU A 182 -8.50 34.58 20.52
N SER A 183 -7.37 35.25 20.22
CA SER A 183 -7.39 36.66 19.80
C SER A 183 -7.92 36.91 18.40
N GLY A 184 -8.15 35.82 17.61
CA GLY A 184 -8.63 35.90 16.23
C GLY A 184 -7.57 36.36 15.23
N LEU A 185 -6.28 36.42 15.62
CA LEU A 185 -5.15 36.74 14.73
C LEU A 185 -4.86 35.58 13.78
N VAL A 186 -5.05 34.36 14.24
CA VAL A 186 -4.90 33.14 13.43
C VAL A 186 -6.27 32.47 13.32
N GLU A 187 -6.71 32.26 12.10
CA GLU A 187 -7.93 31.53 11.77
C GLU A 187 -7.56 30.09 11.43
N ALA A 188 -8.21 29.13 12.10
CA ALA A 188 -8.01 27.70 11.87
C ALA A 188 -9.27 27.10 11.24
N VAL A 189 -9.11 26.47 10.07
CA VAL A 189 -10.20 25.81 9.35
C VAL A 189 -9.82 24.35 9.13
N GLU A 190 -10.71 23.44 9.60
CA GLU A 190 -10.54 22.01 9.33
C GLU A 190 -10.85 21.68 7.87
N VAL A 191 -9.97 20.95 7.22
CA VAL A 191 -10.08 20.51 5.83
C VAL A 191 -9.83 19.00 5.76
N LEU A 192 -10.80 18.23 5.28
CA LEU A 192 -10.65 16.80 5.07
C LEU A 192 -9.90 16.54 3.77
N GLN A 193 -8.72 15.94 3.87
CA GLN A 193 -7.95 15.51 2.69
C GLN A 193 -8.06 14.00 2.49
N THR A 194 -8.08 13.56 1.23
CA THR A 194 -8.00 12.15 0.90
C THR A 194 -6.55 11.71 1.04
N ARG A 195 -6.33 10.58 1.72
CA ARG A 195 -5.04 9.91 1.85
C ARG A 195 -5.22 8.42 1.61
N ILE A 196 -4.14 7.73 1.28
CA ILE A 196 -4.14 6.28 1.15
C ILE A 196 -3.70 5.66 2.47
N ARG A 197 -4.57 4.84 3.06
CA ARG A 197 -4.20 3.95 4.16
C ARG A 197 -3.67 2.65 3.56
N HIS A 198 -2.47 2.26 3.93
CA HIS A 198 -1.82 1.03 3.52
C HIS A 198 -1.76 0.08 4.73
N VAL A 199 -2.39 -1.07 4.57
CA VAL A 199 -2.49 -2.11 5.60
C VAL A 199 -2.00 -3.41 5.01
N ALA A 200 -1.09 -4.11 5.70
CA ALA A 200 -0.64 -5.45 5.33
C ALA A 200 -1.04 -6.46 6.39
N THR A 201 -1.57 -7.60 5.95
CA THR A 201 -2.02 -8.68 6.83
C THR A 201 -1.56 -10.04 6.32
N VAL A 202 -1.37 -10.98 7.26
CA VAL A 202 -1.22 -12.42 7.00
C VAL A 202 -2.36 -13.12 7.73
N GLY A 203 -3.28 -13.73 6.98
CA GLY A 203 -4.50 -14.27 7.58
C GLY A 203 -5.24 -13.18 8.37
N GLN A 204 -5.40 -13.39 9.67
CA GLN A 204 -6.06 -12.43 10.58
C GLN A 204 -5.09 -11.51 11.32
N VAL A 205 -3.78 -11.64 11.07
CA VAL A 205 -2.75 -10.88 11.77
C VAL A 205 -2.36 -9.65 10.99
N LEU A 206 -2.38 -8.50 11.67
CA LEU A 206 -1.90 -7.24 11.15
C LEU A 206 -0.37 -7.20 11.19
N LEU A 207 0.27 -7.05 10.02
CA LEU A 207 1.72 -6.89 9.91
C LEU A 207 2.12 -5.44 10.14
N TYR A 208 1.47 -4.52 9.42
CA TYR A 208 1.64 -3.10 9.63
C TYR A 208 0.47 -2.29 9.06
N GLU A 209 0.38 -1.06 9.52
CA GLU A 209 -0.57 -0.06 9.04
C GLU A 209 0.13 1.30 8.99
N GLN A 210 -0.05 2.01 7.88
CA GLN A 210 0.42 3.39 7.75
C GLN A 210 -0.48 4.21 6.83
N VAL A 211 -0.50 5.52 7.04
CA VAL A 211 -1.16 6.47 6.14
C VAL A 211 -0.10 7.10 5.24
N LEU A 212 -0.22 6.88 3.94
CA LEU A 212 0.66 7.46 2.95
C LEU A 212 0.31 8.93 2.72
N ASN A 213 1.33 9.78 2.59
CA ASN A 213 1.12 11.21 2.31
C ASN A 213 0.82 11.45 0.81
N THR A 214 -0.11 10.68 0.26
CA THR A 214 -0.58 10.77 -1.12
C THR A 214 -2.06 10.42 -1.21
N ASP A 215 -2.75 10.93 -2.21
CA ASP A 215 -4.13 10.61 -2.56
C ASP A 215 -4.23 9.64 -3.76
N VAL A 216 -3.07 9.28 -4.34
CA VAL A 216 -2.96 8.40 -5.50
C VAL A 216 -2.47 7.02 -5.07
N TYR A 217 -3.07 5.98 -5.63
CA TYR A 217 -2.62 4.61 -5.39
C TYR A 217 -1.21 4.37 -5.93
N PRO A 218 -0.36 3.62 -5.20
CA PRO A 218 0.97 3.25 -5.67
C PRO A 218 0.96 2.20 -6.79
N ILE A 219 -0.20 1.59 -7.05
CA ILE A 219 -0.42 0.62 -8.13
C ILE A 219 -0.97 1.36 -9.33
N VAL A 220 -0.16 1.44 -10.39
CA VAL A 220 -0.47 2.20 -11.60
C VAL A 220 -0.85 1.24 -12.73
N PRO A 221 -2.10 1.24 -13.19
CA PRO A 221 -2.52 0.39 -14.30
C PRO A 221 -2.00 0.92 -15.64
N VAL A 222 -1.77 0.01 -16.57
CA VAL A 222 -1.64 0.31 -17.99
C VAL A 222 -3.02 0.10 -18.61
N PRO A 223 -3.76 1.18 -18.88
CA PRO A 223 -5.14 1.05 -19.32
C PRO A 223 -5.23 0.58 -20.77
N ASN A 224 -6.29 -0.18 -21.05
CA ASN A 224 -6.67 -0.48 -22.43
C ASN A 224 -7.15 0.82 -23.12
N ILE A 225 -6.47 1.19 -24.19
CA ILE A 225 -6.73 2.44 -24.93
C ILE A 225 -7.79 2.24 -26.03
N TRP A 226 -8.28 1.02 -26.20
CA TRP A 226 -9.25 0.64 -27.24
C TRP A 226 -10.70 0.65 -26.73
#